data_87593b49343ce559799c0fec23ffa7f5
#
_entry.id   87593b49343ce559799c0fec23ffa7f5
#
_cell.length_a   1.000
_cell.length_b   1.000
_cell.length_c   1.000
_cell.angle_alpha   90.00
_cell.angle_beta   90.00
_cell.angle_gamma   90.00
#
_symmetry.space_group_name_H-M   'P 1'
#
loop_
_entity.id
_entity.type
_entity.pdbx_description
1 polymer ?
#
loop_
_entity_poly.entity_id
_entity_poly.type
_entity_poly.pdbx_seq_one_letter_code
_entity_poly.pdbx_strand_id
1 'polypeptide(L)'
;MKEFEYIKPELKRKFIRECVLTSAETLELLEISRPRLSAMIKDGKIEPAKKSGATSLFLKDDLLKKKEELLALRRKYRPWES
;
A
#
# COMPACT_ATOMS: atom_id res chain seq x y z
N MET A 1 8.51 11.23 18.33
CA MET A 1 8.85 11.47 16.93
C MET A 1 9.43 12.85 16.70
N LYS A 2 10.41 13.14 17.51
CA LYS A 2 11.09 14.43 17.47
C LYS A 2 11.85 14.66 16.15
N GLU A 3 12.22 13.57 15.46
CA GLU A 3 12.96 13.64 14.20
C GLU A 3 12.18 14.35 13.09
N PHE A 4 10.84 14.22 13.09
CA PHE A 4 10.01 14.86 12.08
C PHE A 4 9.76 16.34 12.33
N GLU A 5 10.03 16.82 13.54
CA GLU A 5 9.83 18.22 13.85
C GLU A 5 10.83 19.12 13.13
N TYR A 6 12.00 18.58 12.77
CA TYR A 6 13.06 19.32 12.09
C TYR A 6 12.94 19.31 10.57
N ILE A 7 12.01 18.52 10.04
CA ILE A 7 11.79 18.45 8.61
C ILE A 7 10.83 19.56 8.18
N LYS A 8 11.23 20.31 7.15
CA LYS A 8 10.40 21.41 6.64
C LYS A 8 9.05 20.90 6.13
N PRO A 9 7.98 21.68 6.31
CA PRO A 9 6.65 21.27 5.84
C PRO A 9 6.60 20.90 4.36
N GLU A 10 7.37 21.55 3.50
CA GLU A 10 7.43 21.25 2.08
C GLU A 10 7.93 19.83 1.83
N LEU A 11 8.96 19.42 2.59
CA LEU A 11 9.52 18.08 2.47
C LEU A 11 8.54 17.03 3.01
N LYS A 12 7.83 17.36 4.07
CA LYS A 12 6.80 16.46 4.61
C LYS A 12 5.69 16.22 3.60
N ARG A 13 5.21 17.29 2.95
CA ARG A 13 4.18 17.19 1.93
C ARG A 13 4.65 16.38 0.73
N LYS A 14 5.91 16.61 0.31
CA LYS A 14 6.49 15.86 -0.79
C LYS A 14 6.57 14.37 -0.46
N PHE A 15 7.02 14.04 0.75
CA PHE A 15 7.10 12.66 1.22
C PHE A 15 5.71 12.00 1.18
N ILE A 16 4.70 12.68 1.74
CA ILE A 16 3.34 12.13 1.75
C ILE A 16 2.83 11.92 0.34
N ARG A 17 3.05 12.88 -0.55
CA ARG A 17 2.59 12.81 -1.94
C ARG A 17 3.23 11.66 -2.71
N GLU A 18 4.52 11.41 -2.50
CA GLU A 18 5.27 10.40 -3.23
C GLU A 18 5.25 9.01 -2.58
N CYS A 19 5.12 8.95 -1.26
CA CYS A 19 5.30 7.70 -0.52
C CYS A 19 4.03 7.16 0.13
N VAL A 20 2.96 7.94 0.18
CA VAL A 20 1.71 7.53 0.83
C VAL A 20 0.61 7.43 -0.21
N LEU A 21 -0.08 6.28 -0.24
CA LEU A 21 -1.14 6.01 -1.20
C LEU A 21 -2.50 5.87 -0.51
N THR A 22 -3.55 6.33 -1.19
CA THR A 22 -4.93 6.12 -0.76
C THR A 22 -5.36 4.70 -1.10
N SER A 23 -6.55 4.28 -0.62
CA SER A 23 -7.10 2.99 -0.98
C SER A 23 -7.30 2.86 -2.49
N ALA A 24 -7.82 3.91 -3.15
CA ALA A 24 -8.02 3.89 -4.60
C ALA A 24 -6.70 3.68 -5.35
N GLU A 25 -5.66 4.40 -4.96
CA GLU A 25 -4.34 4.25 -5.57
C GLU A 25 -3.76 2.86 -5.31
N THR A 26 -4.03 2.30 -4.12
CA THR A 26 -3.58 0.95 -3.76
C THR A 26 -4.22 -0.11 -4.67
N LEU A 27 -5.51 0.02 -4.95
CA LEU A 27 -6.20 -0.91 -5.85
C LEU A 27 -5.56 -0.91 -7.24
N GLU A 28 -5.21 0.26 -7.75
CA GLU A 28 -4.55 0.37 -9.05
C GLU A 28 -3.16 -0.23 -9.03
N LEU A 29 -2.37 0.08 -8.01
CA LEU A 29 -1.00 -0.41 -7.91
C LEU A 29 -0.95 -1.93 -7.80
N LEU A 30 -1.79 -2.52 -6.96
CA LEU A 30 -1.80 -3.97 -6.73
C LEU A 30 -2.65 -4.73 -7.74
N GLU A 31 -3.44 -4.02 -8.54
CA GLU A 31 -4.35 -4.61 -9.52
C GLU A 31 -5.31 -5.62 -8.86
N ILE A 32 -5.93 -5.18 -7.78
CA ILE A 32 -6.88 -5.99 -7.03
C ILE A 32 -8.20 -5.25 -6.86
N SER A 33 -9.25 -5.99 -6.53
CA SER A 33 -10.57 -5.42 -6.26
C SER A 33 -10.64 -4.85 -4.85
N ARG A 34 -11.62 -3.98 -4.61
CA ARG A 34 -11.85 -3.41 -3.29
C ARG A 34 -12.16 -4.48 -2.24
N PRO A 35 -13.04 -5.47 -2.51
CA PRO A 35 -13.27 -6.55 -1.54
C PRO A 35 -12.01 -7.33 -1.19
N ARG A 36 -11.14 -7.56 -2.17
CA ARG A 36 -9.88 -8.26 -1.93
C ARG A 36 -8.95 -7.45 -1.03
N LEU A 37 -8.85 -6.14 -1.25
CA LEU A 37 -8.05 -5.28 -0.39
C LEU A 37 -8.58 -5.31 1.04
N SER A 38 -9.91 -5.22 1.23
CA SER A 38 -10.52 -5.28 2.55
C SER A 38 -10.21 -6.60 3.24
N ALA A 39 -10.28 -7.72 2.52
CA ALA A 39 -9.94 -9.02 3.06
C ALA A 39 -8.47 -9.11 3.47
N MET A 40 -7.57 -8.57 2.66
CA MET A 40 -6.14 -8.59 2.96
C MET A 40 -5.81 -7.76 4.20
N ILE A 41 -6.49 -6.64 4.39
CA ILE A 41 -6.32 -5.82 5.59
C ILE A 41 -6.84 -6.57 6.81
N LYS A 42 -8.00 -7.18 6.69
CA LYS A 42 -8.63 -7.95 7.77
C LYS A 42 -7.75 -9.14 8.19
N ASP A 43 -7.14 -9.80 7.21
CA ASP A 43 -6.28 -10.96 7.46
C ASP A 43 -4.87 -10.58 7.91
N GLY A 44 -4.57 -9.29 8.00
CA GLY A 44 -3.26 -8.82 8.44
C GLY A 44 -2.17 -8.93 7.37
N LYS A 45 -2.53 -9.18 6.12
CA LYS A 45 -1.56 -9.29 5.01
C LYS A 45 -1.07 -7.94 4.54
N ILE A 46 -1.89 -6.91 4.71
CA ILE A 46 -1.53 -5.52 4.43
C ILE A 46 -1.92 -4.71 5.65
N GLU A 47 -1.00 -3.90 6.14
CA GLU A 47 -1.26 -3.02 7.29
C GLU A 47 -1.26 -1.57 6.83
N PRO A 48 -2.39 -0.83 7.00
CA PRO A 48 -2.41 0.59 6.65
C PRO A 48 -1.45 1.37 7.55
N ALA A 49 -0.76 2.35 6.97
CA ALA A 49 0.10 3.25 7.75
C ALA A 49 -0.75 4.14 8.66
N LYS A 50 -1.96 4.46 8.21
CA LYS A 50 -2.91 5.24 9.01
C LYS A 50 -4.33 4.86 8.62
N LYS A 51 -5.19 4.72 9.61
CA LYS A 51 -6.61 4.45 9.39
C LYS A 51 -7.44 5.43 10.20
N SER A 52 -8.40 6.08 9.56
CA SER A 52 -9.31 7.01 10.20
C SER A 52 -10.70 6.81 9.63
N GLY A 53 -11.60 6.23 10.43
CA GLY A 53 -12.93 5.88 9.96
C GLY A 53 -12.85 4.91 8.78
N ALA A 54 -13.49 5.27 7.67
CA ALA A 54 -13.48 4.46 6.45
C ALA A 54 -12.25 4.71 5.56
N THR A 55 -11.40 5.68 5.94
CA THR A 55 -10.24 6.05 5.15
C THR A 55 -9.00 5.32 5.62
N SER A 56 -8.26 4.73 4.68
CA SER A 56 -6.98 4.08 4.96
C SER A 56 -5.90 4.67 4.05
N LEU A 57 -4.72 4.87 4.62
CA LEU A 57 -3.55 5.34 3.90
C LEU A 57 -2.46 4.28 4.01
N PHE A 58 -1.73 4.08 2.94
CA PHE A 58 -0.74 3.01 2.85
C PHE A 58 0.64 3.57 2.50
N LEU A 59 1.68 2.95 3.01
CA LEU A 59 3.04 3.29 2.65
C LEU A 59 3.40 2.58 1.35
N LYS A 60 3.84 3.33 0.36
CA LYS A 60 4.15 2.79 -0.97
C LYS A 60 5.16 1.64 -0.91
N ASP A 61 6.18 1.76 -0.06
CA ASP A 61 7.20 0.71 0.09
C ASP A 61 6.58 -0.63 0.49
N ASP A 62 5.63 -0.61 1.43
CA ASP A 62 4.95 -1.83 1.87
C ASP A 62 4.13 -2.45 0.72
N LEU A 63 3.50 -1.59 -0.07
CA LEU A 63 2.70 -2.04 -1.20
C LEU A 63 3.54 -2.62 -2.32
N LEU A 64 4.71 -2.06 -2.59
CA LEU A 64 5.62 -2.59 -3.60
C LEU A 64 6.11 -3.99 -3.23
N LYS A 65 6.41 -4.21 -1.96
CA LYS A 65 6.75 -5.55 -1.47
C LYS A 65 5.59 -6.51 -1.68
N LYS A 66 4.38 -6.10 -1.34
CA LYS A 66 3.19 -6.94 -1.51
C LYS A 66 2.93 -7.23 -2.97
N LYS A 67 3.15 -6.26 -3.85
CA LYS A 67 3.00 -6.45 -5.29
C LYS A 67 3.93 -7.55 -5.80
N GLU A 68 5.18 -7.54 -5.37
CA GLU A 68 6.13 -8.59 -5.74
C GLU A 68 5.67 -9.96 -5.28
N GLU A 69 5.16 -10.06 -4.05
CA GLU A 69 4.64 -11.32 -3.51
C GLU A 69 3.45 -11.83 -4.33
N LEU A 70 2.53 -10.93 -4.70
CA LEU A 70 1.36 -11.29 -5.50
C LEU A 70 1.74 -11.76 -6.90
N LEU A 71 2.73 -11.10 -7.52
CA LEU A 71 3.22 -11.50 -8.83
C LEU A 71 3.90 -12.87 -8.78
N ALA A 72 4.67 -13.12 -7.73
CA ALA A 72 5.30 -14.42 -7.53
C ALA A 72 4.27 -15.53 -7.36
N LEU A 73 3.20 -15.28 -6.61
CA LEU A 73 2.11 -16.23 -6.43
C LEU A 73 1.39 -16.51 -7.75
N ARG A 74 1.15 -15.48 -8.56
CA ARG A 74 0.53 -15.67 -9.88
C ARG A 74 1.37 -16.55 -10.77
N ARG A 75 2.69 -16.34 -10.81
CA ARG A 75 3.59 -17.17 -11.59
C ARG A 75 3.58 -18.62 -11.12
N LYS A 76 3.52 -18.81 -9.80
CA LYS A 76 3.54 -20.14 -9.22
C LYS A 76 2.28 -20.94 -9.55
N TYR A 77 1.10 -20.29 -9.47
CA TYR A 77 -0.18 -20.97 -9.66
C TYR A 77 -0.74 -20.86 -11.06
N ARG A 78 -0.16 -20.02 -11.92
CA ARG A 78 -0.60 -19.81 -13.29
C ARG A 78 0.61 -19.71 -14.25
N PRO A 79 1.41 -20.76 -14.33
CA PRO A 79 2.62 -20.72 -15.17
C PRO A 79 2.34 -20.51 -16.66
N TRP A 80 1.12 -20.85 -17.11
CA TRP A 80 0.71 -20.66 -18.49
C TRP A 80 0.47 -19.21 -18.90
N GLU A 81 0.40 -18.30 -17.94
CA GLU A 81 0.18 -16.88 -18.18
C GLU A 81 1.49 -16.08 -18.32
N SER A 82 2.60 -16.68 -18.07
CA SER A 82 3.91 -15.99 -18.10
C SER A 82 4.38 -15.67 -19.52
#